data_fc9909b0409bc13ff6451a5a846e168f
#
_entry.id   fc9909b0409bc13ff6451a5a846e168f
#
_cell.length_a   1.000
_cell.length_b   1.000
_cell.length_c   1.000
_cell.angle_alpha   90.00
_cell.angle_beta   90.00
_cell.angle_gamma   90.00
#
_symmetry.space_group_name_H-M   'P 1'
#
loop_
_entity.id
_entity.type
_entity.pdbx_description
1 polymer ?
#
loop_
_entity_poly.entity_id
_entity_poly.type
_entity_poly.pdbx_seq_one_letter_code
_entity_poly.pdbx_strand_id
1 'polypeptide(L)'
;MNPLNFLFNVDRWDDIEVFGTSISTYSIMMVLGVICFTIVYFHRLRKIGTDEKTIDRLTIITLICGIFVYLGASFFDTLWHCIEIHLETGEPFKLDFNEGGITFAGGIITGIIMFFIIFPLGMKFDKNRAINYMDQVVIGILIAHCFGRIGCFLAGCCY
;
A
#
# COMPACT_ATOMS: atom_id res chain seq x y z
N MET A 1 10.75 -14.55 22.77
CA MET A 1 10.35 -15.89 22.32
C MET A 1 8.92 -15.77 21.79
N ASN A 2 8.74 -16.05 20.51
CA ASN A 2 7.45 -15.92 19.85
C ASN A 2 6.53 -17.07 20.25
N PRO A 3 5.32 -16.86 20.80
CA PRO A 3 4.41 -17.93 21.23
C PRO A 3 3.99 -18.87 20.09
N LEU A 4 4.10 -18.43 18.83
CA LEU A 4 3.78 -19.23 17.65
C LEU A 4 4.87 -20.25 17.29
N ASN A 5 6.13 -20.02 17.66
CA ASN A 5 7.20 -21.01 17.49
C ASN A 5 6.92 -22.30 18.28
N PHE A 6 6.16 -22.19 19.38
CA PHE A 6 5.74 -23.35 20.18
C PHE A 6 4.66 -24.19 19.49
N LEU A 7 3.76 -23.54 18.72
CA LEU A 7 2.62 -24.22 18.09
C LEU A 7 2.94 -24.81 16.71
N PHE A 8 3.85 -24.21 15.95
CA PHE A 8 4.05 -24.58 14.54
C PHE A 8 5.48 -24.99 14.19
N ASN A 9 6.44 -24.86 15.11
CA ASN A 9 7.88 -25.11 14.84
C ASN A 9 8.33 -24.52 13.48
N VAL A 10 7.79 -23.33 13.15
CA VAL A 10 8.07 -22.63 11.91
C VAL A 10 9.32 -21.82 12.16
N ASP A 11 10.44 -22.34 11.71
CA ASP A 11 11.61 -21.52 11.49
C ASP A 11 11.17 -20.39 10.57
N ARG A 12 11.54 -19.16 10.93
CA ARG A 12 11.28 -17.94 10.20
C ARG A 12 11.42 -18.17 8.68
N TRP A 13 10.36 -17.95 7.94
CA TRP A 13 10.37 -18.06 6.47
C TRP A 13 11.05 -16.80 5.90
N ASP A 14 12.35 -16.64 6.22
CA ASP A 14 13.03 -15.39 6.03
C ASP A 14 13.25 -15.07 4.57
N ASP A 15 13.87 -15.88 3.77
CA ASP A 15 14.13 -15.56 2.36
C ASP A 15 14.05 -16.84 1.51
N ILE A 16 13.33 -16.75 0.41
CA ILE A 16 13.35 -17.78 -0.63
C ILE A 16 14.46 -17.42 -1.61
N GLU A 17 15.50 -18.24 -1.66
CA GLU A 17 16.53 -18.09 -2.68
C GLU A 17 16.01 -18.53 -4.05
N VAL A 18 15.79 -17.56 -4.93
CA VAL A 18 15.40 -17.80 -6.31
C VAL A 18 16.49 -17.25 -7.23
N PHE A 19 17.13 -18.09 -8.00
CA PHE A 19 18.22 -17.72 -8.93
C PHE A 19 19.38 -16.90 -8.29
N GLY A 20 19.73 -17.20 -7.03
CA GLY A 20 20.83 -16.51 -6.34
C GLY A 20 20.49 -15.12 -5.78
N THR A 21 19.21 -14.77 -5.75
CA THR A 21 18.70 -13.56 -5.11
C THR A 21 17.74 -13.96 -3.99
N SER A 22 17.98 -13.47 -2.78
CA SER A 22 17.05 -13.67 -1.66
C SER A 22 15.82 -12.79 -1.84
N ILE A 23 14.65 -13.39 -2.00
CA ILE A 23 13.37 -12.69 -2.09
C ILE A 23 12.64 -12.87 -0.77
N SER A 24 12.38 -11.75 -0.09
CA SER A 24 11.62 -11.75 1.14
C SER A 24 10.19 -12.26 0.91
N THR A 25 9.72 -13.16 1.77
CA THR A 25 8.33 -13.66 1.76
C THR A 25 7.31 -12.51 1.85
N TYR A 26 7.66 -11.43 2.54
CA TYR A 26 6.86 -10.22 2.58
C TYR A 26 6.65 -9.61 1.19
N SER A 27 7.71 -9.52 0.37
CA SER A 27 7.64 -8.98 -1.00
C SER A 27 6.72 -9.82 -1.89
N ILE A 28 6.75 -11.13 -1.75
CA ILE A 28 5.86 -12.04 -2.49
C ILE A 28 4.40 -11.78 -2.12
N MET A 29 4.09 -11.65 -0.83
CA MET A 29 2.73 -11.35 -0.36
C MET A 29 2.25 -9.97 -0.83
N MET A 30 3.13 -8.98 -0.88
CA MET A 30 2.81 -7.66 -1.43
C MET A 30 2.44 -7.73 -2.91
N VAL A 31 3.20 -8.46 -3.72
CA VAL A 31 2.91 -8.66 -5.15
C VAL A 31 1.57 -9.38 -5.33
N LEU A 32 1.30 -10.43 -4.57
CA LEU A 32 0.01 -11.13 -4.59
C LEU A 32 -1.14 -10.20 -4.20
N GLY A 33 -0.95 -9.35 -3.20
CA GLY A 33 -1.92 -8.35 -2.78
C GLY A 33 -2.26 -7.36 -3.92
N VAL A 34 -1.25 -6.88 -4.64
CA VAL A 34 -1.44 -5.98 -5.79
C VAL A 34 -2.17 -6.69 -6.95
N ILE A 35 -1.85 -7.94 -7.22
CA ILE A 35 -2.54 -8.74 -8.24
C ILE A 35 -4.02 -8.91 -7.85
N CYS A 36 -4.31 -9.33 -6.63
CA CYS A 36 -5.68 -9.49 -6.14
C CYS A 36 -6.45 -8.17 -6.14
N PHE A 37 -5.82 -7.08 -5.71
CA PHE A 37 -6.39 -5.72 -5.82
C PHE A 37 -6.82 -5.44 -7.26
N THR A 38 -5.92 -5.64 -8.21
CA THR A 38 -6.16 -5.34 -9.63
C THR A 38 -7.32 -6.15 -10.18
N ILE A 39 -7.35 -7.47 -9.93
CA ILE A 39 -8.42 -8.36 -10.39
C ILE A 39 -9.77 -7.92 -9.83
N VAL A 40 -9.84 -7.69 -8.51
CA VAL A 40 -11.09 -7.28 -7.84
C VAL A 40 -11.55 -5.92 -8.33
N TYR A 41 -10.64 -4.97 -8.47
CA TYR A 41 -10.93 -3.62 -8.95
C TYR A 41 -11.56 -3.65 -10.37
N PHE A 42 -10.93 -4.32 -11.32
CA PHE A 42 -11.48 -4.46 -12.68
C PHE A 42 -12.81 -5.20 -12.72
N HIS A 43 -12.94 -6.30 -11.97
CA HIS A 43 -14.18 -7.05 -11.90
C HIS A 43 -15.33 -6.17 -11.39
N ARG A 44 -15.09 -5.39 -10.36
CA ARG A 44 -16.10 -4.51 -9.78
C ARG A 44 -16.46 -3.35 -10.68
N LEU A 45 -15.51 -2.72 -11.36
CA LEU A 45 -15.77 -1.65 -12.33
C LEU A 45 -16.66 -2.15 -13.48
N ARG A 46 -16.39 -3.34 -13.99
CA ARG A 46 -17.25 -3.96 -15.02
C ARG A 46 -18.65 -4.29 -14.50
N LYS A 47 -18.74 -4.77 -13.26
CA LYS A 47 -20.03 -5.11 -12.64
C LYS A 47 -20.96 -3.91 -12.47
N ILE A 48 -20.44 -2.71 -12.21
CA ILE A 48 -21.23 -1.48 -12.14
C ILE A 48 -21.55 -0.88 -13.51
N GLY A 49 -21.22 -1.57 -14.60
CA GLY A 49 -21.53 -1.15 -15.96
C GLY A 49 -20.65 0.01 -16.47
N THR A 50 -19.42 0.12 -15.97
CA THR A 50 -18.49 1.16 -16.40
C THR A 50 -18.01 0.89 -17.81
N ASP A 51 -18.05 1.91 -18.69
CA ASP A 51 -17.53 1.88 -20.05
C ASP A 51 -16.02 1.60 -20.09
N GLU A 52 -15.54 0.79 -21.04
CA GLU A 52 -14.14 0.39 -21.16
C GLU A 52 -13.19 1.59 -21.23
N LYS A 53 -13.52 2.65 -21.94
CA LYS A 53 -12.73 3.89 -22.00
C LYS A 53 -12.63 4.57 -20.64
N THR A 54 -13.65 4.46 -19.82
CA THR A 54 -13.68 4.99 -18.47
C THR A 54 -12.83 4.11 -17.54
N ILE A 55 -12.85 2.80 -17.72
CA ILE A 55 -11.99 1.86 -17.00
C ILE A 55 -10.52 2.17 -17.27
N ASP A 56 -10.12 2.38 -18.52
CA ASP A 56 -8.75 2.72 -18.89
C ASP A 56 -8.28 4.03 -18.20
N ARG A 57 -9.13 5.06 -18.22
CA ARG A 57 -8.83 6.33 -17.53
C ARG A 57 -8.70 6.16 -16.02
N LEU A 58 -9.62 5.42 -15.41
CA LEU A 58 -9.56 5.15 -13.96
C LEU A 58 -8.33 4.32 -13.60
N THR A 59 -7.90 3.41 -14.46
CA THR A 59 -6.68 2.64 -14.28
C THR A 59 -5.46 3.56 -14.26
N ILE A 60 -5.36 4.47 -15.22
CA ILE A 60 -4.27 5.45 -15.26
C ILE A 60 -4.29 6.34 -14.01
N ILE A 61 -5.46 6.84 -13.61
CA ILE A 61 -5.61 7.64 -12.38
C ILE A 61 -5.15 6.84 -11.16
N THR A 62 -5.57 5.58 -11.04
CA THR A 62 -5.20 4.71 -9.93
C THR A 62 -3.69 4.42 -9.89
N LEU A 63 -3.05 4.20 -11.06
CA LEU A 63 -1.61 4.01 -11.15
C LEU A 63 -0.83 5.27 -10.72
N ILE A 64 -1.25 6.45 -11.19
CA ILE A 64 -0.64 7.71 -10.79
C ILE A 64 -0.83 7.93 -9.28
N CYS A 65 -2.04 7.72 -8.75
CA CYS A 65 -2.30 7.79 -7.31
C CYS A 65 -1.41 6.81 -6.54
N GLY A 66 -1.21 5.59 -7.05
CA GLY A 66 -0.35 4.58 -6.43
C GLY A 66 1.10 5.05 -6.24
N ILE A 67 1.66 5.77 -7.21
CA ILE A 67 3.00 6.37 -7.09
C ILE A 67 3.01 7.40 -5.95
N PHE A 68 2.02 8.27 -5.88
CA PHE A 68 1.93 9.26 -4.80
C PHE A 68 1.64 8.64 -3.44
N VAL A 69 0.86 7.55 -3.38
CA VAL A 69 0.64 6.77 -2.15
C VAL A 69 1.96 6.24 -1.62
N TYR A 70 2.80 5.67 -2.48
CA TYR A 70 4.12 5.18 -2.08
C TYR A 70 5.02 6.31 -1.56
N LEU A 71 5.12 7.42 -2.31
CA LEU A 71 5.91 8.58 -1.89
C LEU A 71 5.39 9.19 -0.58
N GLY A 72 4.08 9.29 -0.42
CA GLY A 72 3.47 9.78 0.81
C GLY A 72 3.70 8.85 1.99
N ALA A 73 3.56 7.54 1.80
CA ALA A 73 3.83 6.55 2.84
C ALA A 73 5.28 6.64 3.35
N SER A 74 6.25 6.75 2.44
CA SER A 74 7.66 6.92 2.78
C SER A 74 7.94 8.27 3.44
N PHE A 75 7.36 9.37 2.93
CA PHE A 75 7.52 10.69 3.51
C PHE A 75 7.02 10.77 4.96
N PHE A 76 5.82 10.25 5.23
CA PHE A 76 5.25 10.26 6.57
C PHE A 76 6.04 9.39 7.54
N ASP A 77 6.59 8.28 7.09
CA ASP A 77 7.44 7.42 7.90
C ASP A 77 8.75 8.13 8.28
N THR A 78 9.46 8.67 7.29
CA THR A 78 10.67 9.46 7.51
C THR A 78 10.43 10.64 8.44
N LEU A 79 9.30 11.35 8.25
CA LEU A 79 8.93 12.47 9.11
C LEU A 79 8.72 12.03 10.57
N TRP A 80 8.03 10.91 10.77
CA TRP A 80 7.79 10.35 12.10
C TRP A 80 9.10 9.95 12.77
N HIS A 81 9.96 9.24 12.05
CA HIS A 81 11.27 8.82 12.55
C HIS A 81 12.17 10.01 12.94
N CYS A 82 12.18 11.07 12.13
CA CYS A 82 12.89 12.31 12.47
C CYS A 82 12.36 12.99 13.73
N ILE A 83 11.04 13.00 13.93
CA ILE A 83 10.41 13.57 15.14
C ILE A 83 10.81 12.74 16.36
N GLU A 84 10.77 11.42 16.26
CA GLU A 84 11.14 10.50 17.34
C GLU A 84 12.60 10.69 17.78
N ILE A 85 13.54 10.71 16.83
CA ILE A 85 14.96 10.97 17.11
C ILE A 85 15.16 12.34 17.76
N HIS A 86 14.50 13.38 17.24
CA HIS A 86 14.62 14.73 17.80
C HIS A 86 14.12 14.80 19.25
N LEU A 87 13.04 14.09 19.57
CA LEU A 87 12.49 14.06 20.94
C LEU A 87 13.33 13.24 21.90
N GLU A 88 13.97 12.16 21.43
CA GLU A 88 14.77 11.28 22.28
C GLU A 88 16.20 11.78 22.49
N THR A 89 16.84 12.30 21.44
CA THR A 89 18.29 12.64 21.47
C THR A 89 18.55 14.14 21.50
N GLY A 90 17.56 14.98 21.15
CA GLY A 90 17.76 16.43 20.99
C GLY A 90 18.59 16.82 19.76
N GLU A 91 18.87 15.87 18.87
CA GLU A 91 19.64 16.15 17.65
C GLU A 91 18.85 17.05 16.67
N PRO A 92 19.55 17.82 15.81
CA PRO A 92 18.91 18.68 14.83
C PRO A 92 18.11 17.85 13.83
N PHE A 93 16.93 18.34 13.47
CA PHE A 93 16.00 17.73 12.54
C PHE A 93 16.67 17.48 11.17
N LYS A 94 16.88 16.21 10.81
CA LYS A 94 17.47 15.78 9.54
C LYS A 94 16.53 14.77 8.88
N LEU A 95 15.99 15.11 7.71
CA LEU A 95 15.21 14.19 6.89
C LEU A 95 16.17 13.23 6.16
N ASP A 96 16.27 11.99 6.63
CA ASP A 96 17.05 10.95 5.96
C ASP A 96 16.08 9.89 5.40
N PHE A 97 15.92 9.87 4.07
CA PHE A 97 15.05 8.93 3.38
C PHE A 97 15.64 7.51 3.24
N ASN A 98 16.90 7.32 3.64
CA ASN A 98 17.52 5.99 3.55
C ASN A 98 17.18 5.10 4.75
N GLU A 99 16.84 5.69 5.89
CA GLU A 99 16.52 4.97 7.13
C GLU A 99 15.01 4.79 7.35
N GLY A 100 14.17 5.43 6.53
CA GLY A 100 12.72 5.37 6.63
C GLY A 100 12.14 4.09 6.03
N GLY A 101 11.00 3.66 6.57
CA GLY A 101 10.19 2.56 6.05
C GLY A 101 8.99 3.04 5.23
N ILE A 102 7.84 2.40 5.40
CA ILE A 102 6.57 2.73 4.72
C ILE A 102 5.44 2.69 5.73
N THR A 103 4.83 3.86 5.99
CA THR A 103 3.69 3.97 6.90
C THR A 103 2.36 3.85 6.16
N PHE A 104 1.53 2.88 6.53
CA PHE A 104 0.22 2.64 5.92
C PHE A 104 -0.71 3.86 6.03
N ALA A 105 -0.74 4.53 7.18
CA ALA A 105 -1.58 5.71 7.40
C ALA A 105 -1.22 6.86 6.45
N GLY A 106 0.07 7.15 6.27
CA GLY A 106 0.56 8.16 5.33
C GLY A 106 0.16 7.86 3.89
N GLY A 107 0.22 6.58 3.50
CA GLY A 107 -0.24 6.12 2.19
C GLY A 107 -1.73 6.37 1.95
N ILE A 108 -2.60 6.03 2.92
CA ILE A 108 -4.06 6.24 2.81
C ILE A 108 -4.38 7.73 2.69
N ILE A 109 -3.84 8.57 3.57
CA ILE A 109 -4.11 10.02 3.57
C ILE A 109 -3.71 10.62 2.23
N THR A 110 -2.48 10.33 1.77
CA THR A 110 -1.98 10.82 0.48
C THR A 110 -2.82 10.29 -0.68
N GLY A 111 -3.21 9.02 -0.66
CA GLY A 111 -4.04 8.40 -1.69
C GLY A 111 -5.40 9.08 -1.84
N ILE A 112 -6.08 9.36 -0.73
CA ILE A 112 -7.38 10.06 -0.72
C ILE A 112 -7.22 11.47 -1.30
N ILE A 113 -6.24 12.24 -0.82
CA ILE A 113 -6.00 13.61 -1.28
C ILE A 113 -5.69 13.60 -2.78
N MET A 114 -4.77 12.76 -3.23
CA MET A 114 -4.35 12.71 -4.62
C MET A 114 -5.46 12.22 -5.55
N PHE A 115 -6.31 11.29 -5.10
CA PHE A 115 -7.47 10.86 -5.88
C PHE A 115 -8.40 12.03 -6.18
N PHE A 116 -8.76 12.84 -5.18
CA PHE A 116 -9.63 14.00 -5.38
C PHE A 116 -8.98 15.15 -6.16
N ILE A 117 -7.66 15.22 -6.21
CA ILE A 117 -6.94 16.18 -7.06
C ILE A 117 -6.87 15.68 -8.51
N ILE A 118 -6.53 14.41 -8.73
CA ILE A 118 -6.25 13.86 -10.06
C ILE A 118 -7.55 13.47 -10.80
N PHE A 119 -8.59 13.03 -10.07
CA PHE A 119 -9.85 12.60 -10.67
C PHE A 119 -10.48 13.67 -11.59
N PRO A 120 -10.62 14.95 -11.19
CA PRO A 120 -11.19 15.98 -12.06
C PRO A 120 -10.31 16.31 -13.27
N LEU A 121 -9.00 16.04 -13.23
CA LEU A 121 -8.10 16.23 -14.36
C LEU A 121 -8.29 15.18 -15.45
N GLY A 122 -8.63 13.95 -15.06
CA GLY A 122 -8.84 12.84 -15.99
C GLY A 122 -10.29 12.64 -16.44
N MET A 123 -11.26 13.13 -15.69
CA MET A 123 -12.68 12.93 -15.90
C MET A 123 -13.48 14.19 -15.54
N LYS A 124 -14.69 14.34 -16.12
CA LYS A 124 -15.62 15.38 -15.65
C LYS A 124 -15.92 15.13 -14.17
N PHE A 125 -15.68 16.15 -13.34
CA PHE A 125 -15.91 16.06 -11.91
C PHE A 125 -17.43 15.97 -11.64
N ASP A 126 -17.83 14.78 -11.16
CA ASP A 126 -19.12 14.53 -10.56
C ASP A 126 -18.84 13.84 -9.23
N LYS A 127 -19.17 14.51 -8.12
CA LYS A 127 -18.90 14.05 -6.77
C LYS A 127 -19.49 12.63 -6.53
N ASN A 128 -20.68 12.35 -7.00
CA ASN A 128 -21.33 11.06 -6.80
C ASN A 128 -20.60 9.95 -7.55
N ARG A 129 -20.13 10.23 -8.77
CA ARG A 129 -19.33 9.27 -9.54
C ARG A 129 -17.96 9.05 -8.90
N ALA A 130 -17.30 10.12 -8.43
CA ALA A 130 -16.00 10.00 -7.75
C ALA A 130 -16.11 9.10 -6.52
N ILE A 131 -17.14 9.29 -5.68
CA ILE A 131 -17.39 8.47 -4.49
C ILE A 131 -17.64 7.01 -4.89
N ASN A 132 -18.49 6.75 -5.88
CA ASN A 132 -18.78 5.38 -6.33
C ASN A 132 -17.53 4.65 -6.83
N TYR A 133 -16.63 5.33 -7.54
CA TYR A 133 -15.37 4.73 -7.99
C TYR A 133 -14.40 4.53 -6.83
N MET A 134 -14.37 5.45 -5.87
CA MET A 134 -13.54 5.33 -4.66
C MET A 134 -13.97 4.12 -3.82
N ASP A 135 -15.26 3.86 -3.70
CA ASP A 135 -15.78 2.66 -3.01
C ASP A 135 -15.22 1.36 -3.62
N GLN A 136 -15.04 1.31 -4.94
CA GLN A 136 -14.46 0.14 -5.60
C GLN A 136 -12.96 0.00 -5.30
N VAL A 137 -12.25 1.13 -5.23
CA VAL A 137 -10.82 1.16 -4.85
C VAL A 137 -10.63 0.71 -3.41
N VAL A 138 -11.46 1.20 -2.47
CA VAL A 138 -11.37 0.87 -1.05
C VAL A 138 -11.48 -0.64 -0.80
N ILE A 139 -12.41 -1.32 -1.48
CA ILE A 139 -12.57 -2.79 -1.34
C ILE A 139 -11.29 -3.51 -1.81
N GLY A 140 -10.70 -3.07 -2.91
CA GLY A 140 -9.44 -3.62 -3.40
C GLY A 140 -8.28 -3.38 -2.41
N ILE A 141 -8.19 -2.17 -1.83
CA ILE A 141 -7.19 -1.83 -0.82
C ILE A 141 -7.31 -2.73 0.41
N LEU A 142 -8.53 -2.98 0.90
CA LEU A 142 -8.75 -3.87 2.05
C LEU A 142 -8.24 -5.29 1.78
N ILE A 143 -8.44 -5.81 0.57
CA ILE A 143 -7.93 -7.12 0.17
C ILE A 143 -6.39 -7.10 0.13
N ALA A 144 -5.79 -6.09 -0.52
CA ALA A 144 -4.34 -5.94 -0.55
C ALA A 144 -3.73 -5.81 0.85
N HIS A 145 -4.41 -5.09 1.76
CA HIS A 145 -4.00 -4.96 3.15
C HIS A 145 -4.01 -6.31 3.90
N CYS A 146 -5.00 -7.18 3.64
CA CYS A 146 -5.02 -8.53 4.21
C CYS A 146 -3.76 -9.32 3.80
N PHE A 147 -3.35 -9.26 2.53
CA PHE A 147 -2.12 -9.90 2.08
C PHE A 147 -0.88 -9.29 2.74
N GLY A 148 -0.83 -7.96 2.90
CA GLY A 148 0.24 -7.29 3.64
C GLY A 148 0.34 -7.78 5.08
N ARG A 149 -0.78 -7.95 5.79
CA ARG A 149 -0.79 -8.48 7.16
C ARG A 149 -0.35 -9.95 7.24
N ILE A 150 -0.73 -10.76 6.26
CA ILE A 150 -0.22 -12.14 6.14
C ILE A 150 1.30 -12.10 5.90
N GLY A 151 1.79 -11.20 5.05
CA GLY A 151 3.22 -11.00 4.83
C GLY A 151 3.97 -10.62 6.10
N CYS A 152 3.45 -9.67 6.89
CA CYS A 152 4.01 -9.30 8.20
C CYS A 152 4.05 -10.51 9.16
N PHE A 153 3.00 -11.32 9.18
CA PHE A 153 2.93 -12.51 10.02
C PHE A 153 4.00 -13.54 9.63
N LEU A 154 4.16 -13.80 8.32
CA LEU A 154 5.14 -14.76 7.80
C LEU A 154 6.58 -14.26 7.99
N ALA A 155 6.82 -12.98 7.82
CA ALA A 155 8.14 -12.35 8.04
C ALA A 155 8.49 -12.20 9.54
N GLY A 156 7.56 -12.47 10.44
CA GLY A 156 7.81 -12.35 11.87
C GLY A 156 7.96 -10.92 12.37
N CYS A 157 7.41 -9.92 11.66
CA CYS A 157 7.42 -8.52 12.06
C CYS A 157 6.02 -8.06 12.54
N CYS A 158 5.96 -6.91 13.21
CA CYS A 158 4.70 -6.22 13.55
C CYS A 158 3.74 -6.97 14.50
N TYR A 159 4.22 -7.55 15.61
CA TYR A 159 3.40 -7.95 16.77
C TYR A 159 3.77 -7.24 18.05
#